data_bd19d302babe7d7a2d7290516db69d59
#
_entry.id   bd19d302babe7d7a2d7290516db69d59
#
_cell.length_a   1.000
_cell.length_b   1.000
_cell.length_c   1.000
_cell.angle_alpha   90.00
_cell.angle_beta   90.00
_cell.angle_gamma   90.00
#
_symmetry.space_group_name_H-M   'P 1'
#
loop_
_entity.id
_entity.type
_entity.pdbx_description
1 polymer ?
#
loop_
_entity_poly.entity_id
_entity_poly.type
_entity_poly.pdbx_seq_one_letter_code
_entity_poly.pdbx_strand_id
1 'polypeptide(L)'
;MKSRPMADRIYFDNAATTPLDPRVMEAMLPYLTERFGNPSSIYSYGRETRLAIESARKSVAQLLGARPAEVFFTSGGTEASNTAIMASVLDLGCTHIITSPIEHHATLHTVEYLKGRGMVTLEYVHVLSNGHIDMADLEAKLKAAPGKTLVTLMHANNEIGNLTDIHAVGRLCEAAGAIFHSDTVQTVGHYAFNLKETPVHFITGAGHKFHGPKGVGILYVREGTKIHPLIHGGGQERNMRAGTENLYGIVGFAKALELAMASLDEDAARILEVKLYMAERLRETIPGIVFHGDAFGDSLYTVLNAGFPRTERSDMLLFNLDINNVCCSGGSACSSGADIGS
;
A
#
# COMPACT_ATOMS: atom_id res chain seq x y z
N MET A 1 -7.28 26.31 24.71
CA MET A 1 -6.07 26.46 23.86
C MET A 1 -6.53 26.89 22.46
N LYS A 2 -6.09 28.05 21.97
CA LYS A 2 -6.37 28.43 20.58
C LYS A 2 -5.50 27.52 19.68
N SER A 3 -6.10 26.76 18.78
CA SER A 3 -5.36 25.99 17.78
C SER A 3 -4.48 26.95 16.98
N ARG A 4 -3.17 26.74 16.96
CA ARG A 4 -2.28 27.46 16.05
C ARG A 4 -2.71 27.16 14.59
N PRO A 5 -2.55 28.12 13.66
CA PRO A 5 -2.85 27.87 12.25
C PRO A 5 -2.07 26.67 11.74
N MET A 6 -2.68 25.82 10.91
CA MET A 6 -2.03 24.63 10.32
C MET A 6 -0.78 24.97 9.47
N ALA A 7 -0.63 26.23 9.06
CA ALA A 7 0.52 26.70 8.26
C ALA A 7 1.89 26.63 8.97
N ASP A 8 1.91 26.50 10.30
CA ASP A 8 3.16 26.47 11.09
C ASP A 8 3.60 25.03 11.46
N ARG A 9 2.87 23.99 10.99
CA ARG A 9 3.19 22.60 11.29
C ARG A 9 3.99 21.96 10.17
N ILE A 10 5.07 21.27 10.54
CA ILE A 10 5.86 20.44 9.63
C ILE A 10 5.32 19.01 9.72
N TYR A 11 4.77 18.48 8.63
CA TYR A 11 4.21 17.14 8.58
C TYR A 11 5.16 16.18 7.86
N PHE A 12 5.78 15.27 8.64
CA PHE A 12 6.69 14.25 8.12
C PHE A 12 6.10 12.83 8.09
N ASP A 13 4.86 12.65 8.53
CA ASP A 13 4.23 11.32 8.65
C ASP A 13 3.46 10.89 7.39
N ASN A 14 4.06 11.14 6.20
CA ASN A 14 3.41 10.83 4.92
C ASN A 14 3.25 9.32 4.68
N ALA A 15 4.04 8.47 5.33
CA ALA A 15 3.85 7.02 5.30
C ALA A 15 2.55 6.58 6.00
N ALA A 16 2.05 7.34 6.98
CA ALA A 16 0.75 7.10 7.60
C ALA A 16 -0.40 7.55 6.69
N THR A 17 -0.36 8.78 6.20
CA THR A 17 -1.36 9.36 5.27
C THR A 17 -0.82 10.66 4.70
N THR A 18 -1.36 11.09 3.57
CA THR A 18 -1.03 12.37 2.95
C THR A 18 -2.22 13.32 2.99
N PRO A 19 -2.02 14.66 2.96
CA PRO A 19 -3.10 15.61 2.72
C PRO A 19 -3.72 15.40 1.34
N LEU A 20 -5.03 15.66 1.21
CA LEU A 20 -5.70 15.62 -0.09
C LEU A 20 -5.21 16.77 -0.96
N ASP A 21 -4.80 16.48 -2.20
CA ASP A 21 -4.43 17.52 -3.17
C ASP A 21 -5.67 18.38 -3.54
N PRO A 22 -5.57 19.72 -3.55
CA PRO A 22 -6.69 20.58 -3.93
C PRO A 22 -7.28 20.27 -5.31
N ARG A 23 -6.45 19.89 -6.29
CA ARG A 23 -6.88 19.52 -7.65
C ARG A 23 -7.66 18.19 -7.65
N VAL A 24 -7.36 17.30 -6.70
CA VAL A 24 -8.14 16.06 -6.47
C VAL A 24 -9.49 16.42 -5.88
N MET A 25 -9.54 17.31 -4.90
CA MET A 25 -10.79 17.81 -4.31
C MET A 25 -11.69 18.45 -5.36
N GLU A 26 -11.12 19.29 -6.23
CA GLU A 26 -11.86 19.92 -7.35
C GLU A 26 -12.46 18.87 -8.29
N ALA A 27 -11.73 17.80 -8.61
CA ALA A 27 -12.24 16.71 -9.43
C ALA A 27 -13.36 15.90 -8.77
N MET A 28 -13.33 15.77 -7.44
CA MET A 28 -14.36 15.06 -6.66
C MET A 28 -15.65 15.88 -6.48
N LEU A 29 -15.54 17.20 -6.39
CA LEU A 29 -16.63 18.10 -5.98
C LEU A 29 -17.92 17.95 -6.80
N PRO A 30 -17.91 17.84 -8.13
CA PRO A 30 -19.12 17.63 -8.92
C PRO A 30 -19.88 16.36 -8.56
N TYR A 31 -19.17 15.30 -8.15
CA TYR A 31 -19.75 14.02 -7.77
C TYR A 31 -20.24 13.97 -6.31
N LEU A 32 -19.84 14.94 -5.51
CA LEU A 32 -20.38 15.14 -4.15
C LEU A 32 -21.66 15.96 -4.14
N THR A 33 -21.88 16.80 -5.15
CA THR A 33 -22.95 17.82 -5.15
C THR A 33 -23.99 17.66 -6.25
N GLU A 34 -23.56 17.48 -7.50
CA GLU A 34 -24.44 17.55 -8.67
C GLU A 34 -24.65 16.20 -9.35
N ARG A 35 -23.59 15.38 -9.49
CA ARG A 35 -23.58 14.11 -10.21
C ARG A 35 -23.62 12.92 -9.25
N PHE A 36 -24.72 12.83 -8.50
CA PHE A 36 -24.88 11.90 -7.37
C PHE A 36 -25.61 10.59 -7.74
N GLY A 37 -25.93 10.35 -9.02
CA GLY A 37 -26.72 9.20 -9.45
C GLY A 37 -26.11 7.85 -9.01
N ASN A 38 -26.95 6.89 -8.66
CA ASN A 38 -26.49 5.52 -8.38
C ASN A 38 -26.00 4.87 -9.68
N PRO A 39 -24.73 4.41 -9.79
CA PRO A 39 -24.18 3.83 -11.02
C PRO A 39 -24.93 2.58 -11.51
N SER A 40 -25.69 1.90 -10.64
CA SER A 40 -26.52 0.74 -11.01
C SER A 40 -27.83 1.12 -11.70
N SER A 41 -28.24 2.39 -11.69
CA SER A 41 -29.48 2.84 -12.29
C SER A 41 -29.39 2.96 -13.82
N ILE A 42 -30.51 2.67 -14.49
CA ILE A 42 -30.59 2.67 -15.97
C ILE A 42 -30.81 4.06 -16.58
N TYR A 43 -31.31 5.03 -15.82
CA TYR A 43 -31.57 6.40 -16.25
C TYR A 43 -30.29 7.24 -16.35
N SER A 44 -30.39 8.48 -16.89
CA SER A 44 -29.26 9.33 -17.23
C SER A 44 -28.27 9.57 -16.07
N TYR A 45 -28.77 9.89 -14.88
CA TYR A 45 -27.91 10.10 -13.70
C TYR A 45 -27.03 8.88 -13.39
N GLY A 46 -27.60 7.65 -13.44
CA GLY A 46 -26.84 6.44 -13.21
C GLY A 46 -25.84 6.12 -14.31
N ARG A 47 -26.21 6.37 -15.57
CA ARG A 47 -25.30 6.18 -16.72
C ARG A 47 -24.09 7.12 -16.66
N GLU A 48 -24.32 8.38 -16.29
CA GLU A 48 -23.28 9.39 -16.15
C GLU A 48 -22.25 9.00 -15.09
N THR A 49 -22.71 8.58 -13.90
CA THR A 49 -21.84 8.18 -12.81
C THR A 49 -21.11 6.86 -13.10
N ARG A 50 -21.76 5.91 -13.76
CA ARG A 50 -21.10 4.69 -14.27
C ARG A 50 -19.99 5.01 -15.26
N LEU A 51 -20.22 5.94 -16.19
CA LEU A 51 -19.20 6.38 -17.15
C LEU A 51 -17.98 7.00 -16.42
N ALA A 52 -18.22 7.78 -15.35
CA ALA A 52 -17.14 8.36 -14.56
C ALA A 52 -16.28 7.28 -13.88
N ILE A 53 -16.91 6.25 -13.29
CA ILE A 53 -16.21 5.10 -12.68
C ILE A 53 -15.38 4.34 -13.71
N GLU A 54 -15.96 4.02 -14.88
CA GLU A 54 -15.24 3.27 -15.92
C GLU A 54 -14.13 4.11 -16.56
N SER A 55 -14.27 5.44 -16.65
CA SER A 55 -13.21 6.34 -17.09
C SER A 55 -12.06 6.38 -16.07
N ALA A 56 -12.37 6.48 -14.78
CA ALA A 56 -11.39 6.40 -13.70
C ALA A 56 -10.64 5.06 -13.72
N ARG A 57 -11.36 3.95 -13.88
CA ARG A 57 -10.78 2.60 -13.98
C ARG A 57 -9.82 2.48 -15.16
N LYS A 58 -10.22 3.02 -16.30
CA LYS A 58 -9.39 3.01 -17.53
C LYS A 58 -8.10 3.81 -17.33
N SER A 59 -8.18 5.00 -16.70
CA SER A 59 -7.01 5.82 -16.39
C SER A 59 -6.07 5.09 -15.42
N VAL A 60 -6.58 4.55 -14.31
CA VAL A 60 -5.80 3.78 -13.34
C VAL A 60 -5.12 2.58 -13.99
N ALA A 61 -5.85 1.80 -14.79
CA ALA A 61 -5.29 0.65 -15.48
C ALA A 61 -4.16 1.04 -16.45
N GLN A 62 -4.34 2.12 -17.20
CA GLN A 62 -3.32 2.63 -18.12
C GLN A 62 -2.05 3.05 -17.37
N LEU A 63 -2.18 3.77 -16.26
CA LEU A 63 -1.05 4.25 -15.45
C LEU A 63 -0.28 3.11 -14.76
N LEU A 64 -0.95 1.99 -14.49
CA LEU A 64 -0.33 0.79 -13.90
C LEU A 64 0.15 -0.22 -14.95
N GLY A 65 0.00 0.06 -16.26
CA GLY A 65 0.31 -0.90 -17.31
C GLY A 65 -0.55 -2.17 -17.25
N ALA A 66 -1.82 -2.03 -16.84
CA ALA A 66 -2.80 -3.11 -16.70
C ALA A 66 -3.94 -2.97 -17.71
N ARG A 67 -4.85 -3.95 -17.73
CA ARG A 67 -6.13 -3.82 -18.43
C ARG A 67 -7.23 -3.35 -17.49
N PRO A 68 -8.22 -2.59 -17.95
CA PRO A 68 -9.34 -2.16 -17.11
C PRO A 68 -10.10 -3.32 -16.44
N ALA A 69 -10.09 -4.50 -17.07
CA ALA A 69 -10.73 -5.71 -16.52
C ALA A 69 -10.01 -6.29 -15.29
N GLU A 70 -8.77 -5.91 -15.08
CA GLU A 70 -7.91 -6.40 -13.99
C GLU A 70 -7.91 -5.48 -12.75
N VAL A 71 -8.54 -4.29 -12.84
CA VAL A 71 -8.57 -3.30 -11.76
C VAL A 71 -9.96 -3.25 -11.12
N PHE A 72 -10.02 -3.43 -9.80
CA PHE A 72 -11.24 -3.37 -8.99
C PHE A 72 -11.05 -2.35 -7.86
N PHE A 73 -12.06 -1.52 -7.62
CA PHE A 73 -12.03 -0.55 -6.54
C PHE A 73 -12.48 -1.19 -5.22
N THR A 74 -11.78 -0.84 -4.15
CA THR A 74 -12.02 -1.33 -2.78
C THR A 74 -12.13 -0.13 -1.83
N SER A 75 -12.44 -0.38 -0.56
CA SER A 75 -12.45 0.68 0.46
C SER A 75 -11.03 1.11 0.92
N GLY A 76 -9.99 0.41 0.48
CA GLY A 76 -8.60 0.69 0.82
C GLY A 76 -7.71 -0.53 0.68
N GLY A 77 -6.41 -0.37 1.00
CA GLY A 77 -5.43 -1.44 0.91
C GLY A 77 -5.76 -2.65 1.78
N THR A 78 -6.30 -2.44 2.97
CA THR A 78 -6.69 -3.52 3.89
C THR A 78 -7.73 -4.46 3.28
N GLU A 79 -8.81 -3.92 2.69
CA GLU A 79 -9.82 -4.74 1.98
C GLU A 79 -9.18 -5.47 0.80
N ALA A 80 -8.35 -4.78 0.04
CA ALA A 80 -7.68 -5.35 -1.14
C ALA A 80 -6.76 -6.52 -0.76
N SER A 81 -5.87 -6.36 0.24
CA SER A 81 -4.97 -7.42 0.71
C SER A 81 -5.74 -8.59 1.31
N ASN A 82 -6.77 -8.33 2.13
CA ASN A 82 -7.63 -9.39 2.65
C ASN A 82 -8.31 -10.17 1.52
N THR A 83 -8.83 -9.48 0.50
CA THR A 83 -9.47 -10.14 -0.65
C THR A 83 -8.48 -11.03 -1.39
N ALA A 84 -7.28 -10.54 -1.70
CA ALA A 84 -6.25 -11.32 -2.40
C ALA A 84 -5.83 -12.56 -1.62
N ILE A 85 -5.57 -12.43 -0.32
CA ILE A 85 -5.09 -13.52 0.55
C ILE A 85 -6.22 -14.55 0.77
N MET A 86 -7.43 -14.09 1.13
CA MET A 86 -8.57 -14.98 1.35
C MET A 86 -8.94 -15.75 0.07
N ALA A 87 -9.01 -15.08 -1.08
CA ALA A 87 -9.30 -15.71 -2.35
C ALA A 87 -8.21 -16.70 -2.78
N SER A 88 -6.94 -16.42 -2.48
CA SER A 88 -5.85 -17.38 -2.75
C SER A 88 -6.06 -18.69 -2.03
N VAL A 89 -6.59 -18.67 -0.81
CA VAL A 89 -6.89 -19.89 -0.02
C VAL A 89 -8.20 -20.51 -0.43
N LEU A 90 -9.29 -19.73 -0.46
CA LEU A 90 -10.66 -20.23 -0.63
C LEU A 90 -10.97 -20.64 -2.08
N ASP A 91 -10.49 -19.87 -3.05
CA ASP A 91 -10.83 -20.05 -4.46
C ASP A 91 -9.71 -20.70 -5.25
N LEU A 92 -8.45 -20.29 -4.99
CA LEU A 92 -7.31 -20.83 -5.72
C LEU A 92 -6.72 -22.07 -5.06
N GLY A 93 -7.16 -22.43 -3.84
CA GLY A 93 -6.79 -23.67 -3.16
C GLY A 93 -5.35 -23.66 -2.61
N CYS A 94 -4.81 -22.49 -2.26
CA CYS A 94 -3.53 -22.44 -1.56
C CYS A 94 -3.67 -23.00 -0.14
N THR A 95 -2.79 -23.95 0.21
CA THR A 95 -2.73 -24.60 1.53
C THR A 95 -1.49 -24.22 2.31
N HIS A 96 -0.60 -23.47 1.68
CA HIS A 96 0.63 -22.98 2.26
C HIS A 96 0.82 -21.50 1.94
N ILE A 97 1.30 -20.72 2.92
CA ILE A 97 1.60 -19.29 2.75
C ILE A 97 3.04 -19.03 3.16
N ILE A 98 3.78 -18.32 2.31
CA ILE A 98 5.08 -17.76 2.61
C ILE A 98 4.94 -16.23 2.65
N THR A 99 5.35 -15.62 3.75
CA THR A 99 5.28 -14.17 3.97
C THR A 99 6.51 -13.68 4.73
N SER A 100 6.57 -12.39 5.06
CA SER A 100 7.63 -11.84 5.91
C SER A 100 7.09 -11.38 7.28
N PRO A 101 7.92 -11.36 8.34
CA PRO A 101 7.49 -10.84 9.64
C PRO A 101 7.32 -9.31 9.66
N ILE A 102 7.78 -8.61 8.61
CA ILE A 102 7.73 -7.16 8.50
C ILE A 102 6.62 -6.66 7.56
N GLU A 103 5.66 -7.52 7.24
CA GLU A 103 4.46 -7.13 6.47
C GLU A 103 3.56 -6.17 7.26
N HIS A 104 2.74 -5.40 6.53
CA HIS A 104 1.70 -4.61 7.16
C HIS A 104 0.68 -5.50 7.89
N HIS A 105 0.09 -5.01 8.99
CA HIS A 105 -0.92 -5.74 9.78
C HIS A 105 -2.11 -6.28 8.97
N ALA A 106 -2.48 -5.61 7.87
CA ALA A 106 -3.51 -6.10 6.95
C ALA A 106 -3.16 -7.46 6.33
N THR A 107 -1.88 -7.74 6.11
CA THR A 107 -1.36 -9.03 5.65
C THR A 107 -1.14 -9.98 6.82
N LEU A 108 -0.36 -9.58 7.83
CA LEU A 108 0.03 -10.45 8.95
C LEU A 108 -1.18 -11.02 9.68
N HIS A 109 -2.13 -10.17 10.10
CA HIS A 109 -3.29 -10.65 10.84
C HIS A 109 -4.19 -11.55 9.99
N THR A 110 -4.26 -11.33 8.67
CA THR A 110 -5.04 -12.19 7.78
C THR A 110 -4.41 -13.57 7.62
N VAL A 111 -3.08 -13.65 7.42
CA VAL A 111 -2.42 -14.96 7.28
C VAL A 111 -2.39 -15.73 8.60
N GLU A 112 -2.22 -15.05 9.73
CA GLU A 112 -2.29 -15.63 11.06
C GLU A 112 -3.70 -16.14 11.41
N TYR A 113 -4.73 -15.38 11.03
CA TYR A 113 -6.12 -15.83 11.15
C TYR A 113 -6.36 -17.14 10.38
N LEU A 114 -5.91 -17.21 9.12
CA LEU A 114 -6.06 -18.42 8.30
C LEU A 114 -5.31 -19.62 8.89
N LYS A 115 -4.09 -19.40 9.38
CA LYS A 115 -3.30 -20.42 10.13
C LYS A 115 -4.03 -20.87 11.39
N GLY A 116 -4.54 -19.92 12.19
CA GLY A 116 -5.28 -20.21 13.42
C GLY A 116 -6.56 -20.99 13.19
N ARG A 117 -7.15 -20.88 11.99
CA ARG A 117 -8.29 -21.68 11.54
C ARG A 117 -7.90 -23.06 10.98
N GLY A 118 -6.62 -23.38 10.92
CA GLY A 118 -6.13 -24.64 10.35
C GLY A 118 -6.30 -24.77 8.84
N MET A 119 -6.49 -23.65 8.13
CA MET A 119 -6.72 -23.64 6.68
C MET A 119 -5.43 -23.68 5.89
N VAL A 120 -4.33 -23.16 6.47
CA VAL A 120 -3.03 -23.08 5.82
C VAL A 120 -1.91 -23.39 6.81
N THR A 121 -0.76 -23.81 6.28
CA THR A 121 0.54 -23.73 6.94
C THR A 121 1.17 -22.37 6.59
N LEU A 122 1.91 -21.77 7.52
CA LEU A 122 2.51 -20.45 7.39
C LEU A 122 4.00 -20.50 7.69
N GLU A 123 4.80 -19.99 6.78
CA GLU A 123 6.23 -19.79 6.95
C GLU A 123 6.62 -18.33 6.72
N TYR A 124 7.62 -17.87 7.46
CA TYR A 124 8.21 -16.54 7.32
C TYR A 124 9.56 -16.63 6.62
N VAL A 125 9.75 -15.81 5.60
CA VAL A 125 11.05 -15.62 4.97
C VAL A 125 11.98 -14.91 5.96
N HIS A 126 13.25 -15.32 5.97
CA HIS A 126 14.27 -14.65 6.76
C HIS A 126 14.46 -13.20 6.29
N VAL A 127 14.59 -12.29 7.25
CA VAL A 127 14.92 -10.89 7.02
C VAL A 127 16.35 -10.64 7.41
N LEU A 128 17.14 -10.13 6.49
CA LEU A 128 18.56 -9.84 6.69
C LEU A 128 18.75 -8.66 7.67
N SER A 129 19.94 -8.51 8.23
CA SER A 129 20.25 -7.45 9.21
C SER A 129 20.04 -6.03 8.69
N ASN A 130 20.07 -5.84 7.37
CA ASN A 130 19.75 -4.57 6.71
C ASN A 130 18.25 -4.42 6.37
N GLY A 131 17.40 -5.35 6.79
CA GLY A 131 15.95 -5.31 6.60
C GLY A 131 15.44 -5.83 5.26
N HIS A 132 16.31 -6.27 4.35
CA HIS A 132 15.87 -6.90 3.10
C HIS A 132 15.44 -8.35 3.29
N ILE A 133 14.56 -8.81 2.41
CA ILE A 133 14.15 -10.21 2.34
C ILE A 133 15.31 -11.06 1.83
N ASP A 134 15.58 -12.19 2.48
CA ASP A 134 16.54 -13.18 2.01
C ASP A 134 15.94 -13.98 0.85
N MET A 135 16.34 -13.62 -0.38
CA MET A 135 15.84 -14.24 -1.61
C MET A 135 16.25 -15.71 -1.74
N ALA A 136 17.39 -16.12 -1.16
CA ALA A 136 17.82 -17.52 -1.18
C ALA A 136 16.94 -18.36 -0.23
N ASP A 137 16.56 -17.83 0.92
CA ASP A 137 15.62 -18.48 1.83
C ASP A 137 14.21 -18.59 1.20
N LEU A 138 13.74 -17.54 0.50
CA LEU A 138 12.49 -17.60 -0.25
C LEU A 138 12.50 -18.72 -1.29
N GLU A 139 13.57 -18.81 -2.09
CA GLU A 139 13.71 -19.85 -3.11
C GLU A 139 13.74 -21.26 -2.48
N ALA A 140 14.46 -21.43 -1.36
CA ALA A 140 14.51 -22.69 -0.63
C ALA A 140 13.14 -23.11 -0.10
N LYS A 141 12.39 -22.19 0.49
CA LYS A 141 11.02 -22.43 1.00
C LYS A 141 10.04 -22.76 -0.13
N LEU A 142 10.12 -22.08 -1.28
CA LEU A 142 9.30 -22.39 -2.44
C LEU A 142 9.56 -23.80 -2.97
N LYS A 143 10.83 -24.24 -3.01
CA LYS A 143 11.21 -25.60 -3.42
C LYS A 143 10.73 -26.68 -2.44
N ALA A 144 10.67 -26.36 -1.15
CA ALA A 144 10.25 -27.28 -0.09
C ALA A 144 8.74 -27.23 0.22
N ALA A 145 8.01 -26.34 -0.41
CA ALA A 145 6.60 -26.07 -0.11
C ALA A 145 5.73 -27.34 -0.22
N PRO A 146 4.90 -27.64 0.80
CA PRO A 146 4.16 -28.91 0.87
C PRO A 146 2.93 -28.97 -0.04
N GLY A 147 2.56 -27.87 -0.70
CA GLY A 147 1.37 -27.79 -1.51
C GLY A 147 1.26 -26.49 -2.29
N LYS A 148 0.07 -26.20 -2.81
CA LYS A 148 -0.15 -24.97 -3.55
C LYS A 148 0.08 -23.76 -2.63
N THR A 149 0.98 -22.89 -3.05
CA THR A 149 1.56 -21.84 -2.19
C THR A 149 1.10 -20.45 -2.63
N LEU A 150 0.75 -19.61 -1.66
CA LEU A 150 0.70 -18.17 -1.79
C LEU A 150 1.99 -17.57 -1.23
N VAL A 151 2.68 -16.76 -2.02
CA VAL A 151 3.69 -15.82 -1.53
C VAL A 151 3.02 -14.46 -1.38
N THR A 152 3.16 -13.83 -0.22
CA THR A 152 2.66 -12.48 0.03
C THR A 152 3.77 -11.65 0.65
N LEU A 153 4.32 -10.73 -0.14
CA LEU A 153 5.45 -9.87 0.24
C LEU A 153 5.20 -8.45 -0.24
N MET A 154 5.34 -7.49 0.67
CA MET A 154 5.16 -6.08 0.34
C MET A 154 6.27 -5.57 -0.58
N HIS A 155 5.91 -4.66 -1.49
CA HIS A 155 6.87 -4.04 -2.40
C HIS A 155 7.79 -3.08 -1.67
N ALA A 156 7.26 -2.34 -0.69
CA ALA A 156 8.05 -1.46 0.15
C ALA A 156 7.56 -1.47 1.59
N ASN A 157 8.48 -1.54 2.53
CA ASN A 157 8.14 -1.50 3.94
C ASN A 157 7.79 -0.08 4.38
N ASN A 158 6.66 0.06 5.07
CA ASN A 158 6.13 1.35 5.51
C ASN A 158 6.89 1.97 6.71
N GLU A 159 7.74 1.22 7.39
CA GLU A 159 8.48 1.66 8.57
C GLU A 159 9.95 1.95 8.26
N ILE A 160 10.65 1.00 7.65
CA ILE A 160 12.08 1.14 7.35
C ILE A 160 12.37 1.51 5.89
N GLY A 161 11.35 1.48 5.04
CA GLY A 161 11.44 1.92 3.64
C GLY A 161 12.02 0.91 2.67
N ASN A 162 12.56 -0.23 3.11
CA ASN A 162 13.20 -1.20 2.21
C ASN A 162 12.29 -1.61 1.05
N LEU A 163 12.86 -1.66 -0.15
CA LEU A 163 12.20 -2.14 -1.36
C LEU A 163 12.46 -3.64 -1.56
N THR A 164 11.45 -4.36 -2.02
CA THR A 164 11.55 -5.76 -2.45
C THR A 164 11.47 -5.81 -3.97
N ASP A 165 12.41 -6.51 -4.63
CA ASP A 165 12.32 -6.73 -6.08
C ASP A 165 11.17 -7.68 -6.40
N ILE A 166 9.98 -7.11 -6.68
CA ILE A 166 8.77 -7.88 -7.01
C ILE A 166 8.89 -8.65 -8.33
N HIS A 167 9.77 -8.23 -9.25
CA HIS A 167 10.05 -8.98 -10.47
C HIS A 167 10.86 -10.25 -10.16
N ALA A 168 11.87 -10.16 -9.30
CA ALA A 168 12.64 -11.33 -8.87
C ALA A 168 11.78 -12.30 -8.06
N VAL A 169 11.01 -11.80 -7.09
CA VAL A 169 10.03 -12.63 -6.34
C VAL A 169 9.03 -13.29 -7.27
N GLY A 170 8.47 -12.53 -8.20
CA GLY A 170 7.49 -13.04 -9.17
C GLY A 170 8.04 -14.14 -10.05
N ARG A 171 9.29 -14.01 -10.55
CA ARG A 171 9.95 -15.09 -11.32
C ARG A 171 10.13 -16.36 -10.50
N LEU A 172 10.52 -16.26 -9.23
CA LEU A 172 10.61 -17.42 -8.33
C LEU A 172 9.24 -18.08 -8.14
N CYS A 173 8.19 -17.28 -7.96
CA CYS A 173 6.82 -17.77 -7.83
C CYS A 173 6.33 -18.47 -9.10
N GLU A 174 6.57 -17.89 -10.28
CA GLU A 174 6.22 -18.51 -11.57
C GLU A 174 6.94 -19.86 -11.75
N ALA A 175 8.24 -19.91 -11.45
CA ALA A 175 9.02 -21.14 -11.55
C ALA A 175 8.52 -22.25 -10.61
N ALA A 176 7.97 -21.87 -9.44
CA ALA A 176 7.41 -22.78 -8.45
C ALA A 176 5.90 -23.04 -8.63
N GLY A 177 5.22 -22.39 -9.57
CA GLY A 177 3.77 -22.46 -9.73
C GLY A 177 3.00 -21.84 -8.55
N ALA A 178 3.62 -20.93 -7.81
CA ALA A 178 3.04 -20.26 -6.66
C ALA A 178 2.22 -19.03 -7.08
N ILE A 179 1.18 -18.72 -6.31
CA ILE A 179 0.45 -17.45 -6.42
C ILE A 179 1.27 -16.36 -5.74
N PHE A 180 1.35 -15.19 -6.35
CA PHE A 180 2.06 -14.04 -5.77
C PHE A 180 1.13 -12.84 -5.60
N HIS A 181 1.03 -12.36 -4.36
CA HIS A 181 0.43 -11.09 -3.95
C HIS A 181 1.52 -10.16 -3.44
N SER A 182 1.49 -8.89 -3.86
CA SER A 182 2.35 -7.86 -3.29
C SER A 182 1.50 -6.70 -2.75
N ASP A 183 1.68 -6.34 -1.49
CA ASP A 183 1.17 -5.09 -0.95
C ASP A 183 2.02 -3.94 -1.50
N THR A 184 1.42 -3.14 -2.39
CA THR A 184 2.05 -2.00 -3.04
C THR A 184 1.47 -0.66 -2.58
N VAL A 185 0.83 -0.64 -1.41
CA VAL A 185 0.18 0.56 -0.85
C VAL A 185 1.16 1.73 -0.70
N GLN A 186 2.42 1.45 -0.40
CA GLN A 186 3.47 2.48 -0.26
C GLN A 186 4.14 2.86 -1.59
N THR A 187 3.84 2.15 -2.69
CA THR A 187 4.57 2.33 -3.95
C THR A 187 3.69 2.73 -5.13
N VAL A 188 2.40 2.40 -5.12
CA VAL A 188 1.43 2.96 -6.10
C VAL A 188 1.38 4.47 -5.94
N GLY A 189 1.61 5.21 -7.06
CA GLY A 189 1.74 6.65 -7.07
C GLY A 189 3.14 7.18 -6.73
N HIS A 190 4.09 6.30 -6.37
CA HIS A 190 5.49 6.63 -6.05
C HIS A 190 6.50 5.95 -6.96
N TYR A 191 6.10 4.91 -7.67
CA TYR A 191 6.91 4.18 -8.65
C TYR A 191 6.08 3.86 -9.88
N ALA A 192 6.75 3.79 -11.03
CA ALA A 192 6.11 3.32 -12.26
C ALA A 192 5.90 1.80 -12.22
N PHE A 193 4.72 1.36 -12.64
CA PHE A 193 4.38 -0.05 -12.78
C PHE A 193 4.16 -0.42 -14.25
N ASN A 194 4.55 -1.64 -14.63
CA ASN A 194 4.09 -2.28 -15.85
C ASN A 194 3.57 -3.69 -15.51
N LEU A 195 2.32 -3.76 -15.07
CA LEU A 195 1.72 -5.00 -14.56
C LEU A 195 1.54 -6.08 -15.64
N LYS A 196 1.63 -5.72 -16.94
CA LYS A 196 1.67 -6.71 -18.03
C LYS A 196 2.95 -7.55 -18.00
N GLU A 197 4.05 -6.96 -17.57
CA GLU A 197 5.36 -7.58 -17.55
C GLU A 197 5.77 -8.05 -16.13
N THR A 198 5.14 -7.51 -15.09
CA THR A 198 5.42 -7.90 -13.70
C THR A 198 4.75 -9.24 -13.39
N PRO A 199 5.49 -10.28 -13.00
CA PRO A 199 4.92 -11.61 -12.76
C PRO A 199 4.24 -11.70 -11.38
N VAL A 200 3.14 -10.96 -11.21
CA VAL A 200 2.35 -10.86 -9.97
C VAL A 200 0.88 -11.20 -10.26
N HIS A 201 0.20 -11.88 -9.33
CA HIS A 201 -1.22 -12.19 -9.47
C HIS A 201 -2.10 -11.08 -8.89
N PHE A 202 -1.65 -10.47 -7.79
CA PHE A 202 -2.39 -9.43 -7.08
C PHE A 202 -1.46 -8.31 -6.65
N ILE A 203 -1.89 -7.06 -6.83
CA ILE A 203 -1.32 -5.92 -6.11
C ILE A 203 -2.43 -5.11 -5.45
N THR A 204 -2.08 -4.34 -4.44
CA THR A 204 -3.02 -3.51 -3.66
C THR A 204 -2.54 -2.07 -3.60
N GLY A 205 -3.47 -1.12 -3.59
CA GLY A 205 -3.17 0.30 -3.49
C GLY A 205 -4.18 1.05 -2.64
N ALA A 206 -3.79 2.20 -2.10
CA ALA A 206 -4.66 3.06 -1.29
C ALA A 206 -4.46 4.53 -1.62
N GLY A 207 -5.53 5.24 -1.98
CA GLY A 207 -5.46 6.61 -2.48
C GLY A 207 -4.80 7.61 -1.54
N HIS A 208 -5.01 7.45 -0.24
CA HIS A 208 -4.50 8.37 0.77
C HIS A 208 -2.98 8.34 0.98
N LYS A 209 -2.25 7.50 0.28
CA LYS A 209 -0.78 7.43 0.34
C LYS A 209 -0.10 8.33 -0.71
N PHE A 210 -0.84 8.78 -1.72
CA PHE A 210 -0.36 9.66 -2.79
C PHE A 210 -1.32 10.84 -3.05
N HIS A 211 -1.71 11.53 -1.99
CA HIS A 211 -2.55 12.73 -2.00
C HIS A 211 -3.98 12.54 -2.54
N GLY A 212 -4.47 11.29 -2.56
CA GLY A 212 -5.84 10.93 -2.86
C GLY A 212 -6.73 10.85 -1.61
N PRO A 213 -8.03 10.58 -1.79
CA PRO A 213 -8.98 10.46 -0.69
C PRO A 213 -8.74 9.18 0.13
N LYS A 214 -9.09 9.25 1.41
CA LYS A 214 -9.25 8.08 2.29
C LYS A 214 -10.51 7.29 1.90
N GLY A 215 -10.58 6.02 2.28
CA GLY A 215 -11.77 5.20 2.04
C GLY A 215 -11.91 4.72 0.60
N VAL A 216 -10.82 4.71 -0.16
CA VAL A 216 -10.74 4.12 -1.50
C VAL A 216 -9.35 3.53 -1.75
N GLY A 217 -9.36 2.37 -2.39
CA GLY A 217 -8.16 1.65 -2.83
C GLY A 217 -8.44 0.85 -4.09
N ILE A 218 -7.47 0.10 -4.51
CA ILE A 218 -7.57 -0.82 -5.65
C ILE A 218 -7.04 -2.20 -5.29
N LEU A 219 -7.64 -3.20 -5.94
CA LEU A 219 -7.11 -4.54 -6.10
C LEU A 219 -6.89 -4.77 -7.60
N TYR A 220 -5.65 -5.06 -7.99
CA TYR A 220 -5.35 -5.63 -9.29
C TYR A 220 -5.45 -7.15 -9.19
N VAL A 221 -6.11 -7.75 -10.16
CA VAL A 221 -6.22 -9.20 -10.32
C VAL A 221 -5.78 -9.57 -11.72
N ARG A 222 -4.67 -10.30 -11.84
CA ARG A 222 -4.13 -10.72 -13.14
C ARG A 222 -5.16 -11.55 -13.91
N GLU A 223 -5.29 -11.29 -15.21
CA GLU A 223 -6.16 -12.08 -16.08
C GLU A 223 -5.90 -13.59 -15.96
N GLY A 224 -6.97 -14.35 -15.93
CA GLY A 224 -6.91 -15.80 -15.72
C GLY A 224 -6.94 -16.22 -14.26
N THR A 225 -6.72 -15.32 -13.30
CA THR A 225 -6.87 -15.58 -11.86
C THR A 225 -8.35 -15.52 -11.49
N LYS A 226 -8.97 -16.68 -11.32
CA LYS A 226 -10.42 -16.80 -11.05
C LYS A 226 -10.67 -16.77 -9.55
N ILE A 227 -11.24 -15.68 -9.07
CA ILE A 227 -11.61 -15.50 -7.65
C ILE A 227 -13.07 -15.06 -7.52
N HIS A 228 -13.61 -15.21 -6.32
CA HIS A 228 -14.94 -14.73 -5.94
C HIS A 228 -14.85 -13.48 -5.06
N PRO A 229 -15.94 -12.70 -4.96
CA PRO A 229 -15.96 -11.52 -4.12
C PRO A 229 -15.84 -11.90 -2.64
N LEU A 230 -15.03 -11.14 -1.89
CA LEU A 230 -14.99 -11.24 -0.43
C LEU A 230 -16.25 -10.61 0.20
N ILE A 231 -16.72 -9.50 -0.38
CA ILE A 231 -17.95 -8.82 0.07
C ILE A 231 -19.09 -9.21 -0.87
N HIS A 232 -20.07 -9.95 -0.33
CA HIS A 232 -21.21 -10.44 -1.07
C HIS A 232 -22.36 -9.45 -1.12
N GLY A 233 -23.13 -9.42 -2.24
CA GLY A 233 -24.29 -8.55 -2.42
C GLY A 233 -24.64 -8.34 -3.90
N GLY A 234 -24.86 -7.09 -4.30
CA GLY A 234 -25.19 -6.72 -5.69
C GLY A 234 -24.00 -6.85 -6.64
N GLY A 235 -24.27 -6.71 -7.94
CA GLY A 235 -23.28 -6.92 -9.02
C GLY A 235 -22.32 -5.76 -9.29
N GLN A 236 -22.08 -4.89 -8.31
CA GLN A 236 -21.11 -3.81 -8.44
C GLN A 236 -19.71 -4.37 -8.70
N GLU A 237 -18.81 -3.50 -9.15
CA GLU A 237 -17.43 -3.89 -9.49
C GLU A 237 -17.38 -5.20 -10.31
N ARG A 238 -18.31 -5.35 -11.26
CA ARG A 238 -18.40 -6.54 -12.14
C ARG A 238 -18.54 -7.85 -11.38
N ASN A 239 -19.33 -7.86 -10.31
CA ASN A 239 -19.54 -8.96 -9.35
C ASN A 239 -18.29 -9.33 -8.50
N MET A 240 -17.27 -8.47 -8.47
CA MET A 240 -16.07 -8.73 -7.67
C MET A 240 -16.06 -8.01 -6.32
N ARG A 241 -16.93 -7.03 -6.12
CA ARG A 241 -17.07 -6.34 -4.86
C ARG A 241 -18.47 -5.71 -4.77
N ALA A 242 -19.30 -6.22 -3.92
CA ALA A 242 -20.68 -5.74 -3.76
C ALA A 242 -20.74 -4.43 -2.95
N GLY A 243 -21.87 -3.75 -3.05
CA GLY A 243 -22.14 -2.47 -2.39
C GLY A 243 -21.93 -1.29 -3.33
N THR A 244 -22.75 -0.24 -3.16
CA THR A 244 -22.69 0.97 -3.98
C THR A 244 -21.28 1.54 -4.00
N GLU A 245 -20.80 1.87 -5.19
CA GLU A 245 -19.45 2.34 -5.42
C GLU A 245 -19.23 3.72 -4.79
N ASN A 246 -18.06 3.94 -4.20
CA ASN A 246 -17.61 5.22 -3.69
C ASN A 246 -17.21 6.14 -4.86
N LEU A 247 -18.22 6.63 -5.61
CA LEU A 247 -18.04 7.37 -6.85
C LEU A 247 -17.00 8.49 -6.78
N TYR A 248 -17.19 9.42 -5.85
CA TYR A 248 -16.26 10.56 -5.70
C TYR A 248 -14.87 10.13 -5.22
N GLY A 249 -14.79 9.08 -4.38
CA GLY A 249 -13.51 8.50 -3.97
C GLY A 249 -12.77 7.85 -5.14
N ILE A 250 -13.47 7.13 -6.01
CA ILE A 250 -12.91 6.50 -7.22
C ILE A 250 -12.37 7.56 -8.19
N VAL A 251 -13.14 8.61 -8.45
CA VAL A 251 -12.68 9.73 -9.28
C VAL A 251 -11.47 10.41 -8.67
N GLY A 252 -11.51 10.63 -7.35
CA GLY A 252 -10.39 11.22 -6.60
C GLY A 252 -9.13 10.35 -6.62
N PHE A 253 -9.28 9.03 -6.48
CA PHE A 253 -8.15 8.08 -6.59
C PHE A 253 -7.48 8.18 -7.97
N ALA A 254 -8.27 8.12 -9.04
CA ALA A 254 -7.74 8.20 -10.40
C ALA A 254 -7.03 9.53 -10.64
N LYS A 255 -7.64 10.65 -10.20
CA LYS A 255 -7.04 11.98 -10.34
C LYS A 255 -5.74 12.12 -9.55
N ALA A 256 -5.69 11.59 -8.32
CA ALA A 256 -4.48 11.59 -7.51
C ALA A 256 -3.35 10.79 -8.18
N LEU A 257 -3.66 9.61 -8.72
CA LEU A 257 -2.68 8.80 -9.43
C LEU A 257 -2.18 9.47 -10.72
N GLU A 258 -3.05 10.12 -11.50
CA GLU A 258 -2.66 10.92 -12.66
C GLU A 258 -1.65 12.01 -12.28
N LEU A 259 -1.94 12.77 -11.21
CA LEU A 259 -1.06 13.84 -10.75
C LEU A 259 0.28 13.30 -10.24
N ALA A 260 0.26 12.23 -9.45
CA ALA A 260 1.46 11.61 -8.91
C ALA A 260 2.38 11.08 -10.04
N MET A 261 1.80 10.43 -11.06
CA MET A 261 2.60 9.92 -12.18
C MET A 261 3.09 11.02 -13.12
N ALA A 262 2.39 12.16 -13.22
CA ALA A 262 2.81 13.29 -14.04
C ALA A 262 4.04 14.03 -13.48
N SER A 263 4.27 14.01 -12.16
CA SER A 263 5.40 14.66 -11.49
C SER A 263 6.37 13.65 -10.84
N LEU A 264 6.28 12.36 -11.21
CA LEU A 264 6.95 11.25 -10.52
C LEU A 264 8.45 11.48 -10.34
N ASP A 265 9.17 11.74 -11.42
CA ASP A 265 10.64 11.88 -11.40
C ASP A 265 11.09 13.15 -10.65
N GLU A 266 10.36 14.26 -10.83
CA GLU A 266 10.65 15.53 -10.17
C GLU A 266 10.43 15.42 -8.65
N ASP A 267 9.28 14.87 -8.24
CA ASP A 267 8.95 14.69 -6.83
C ASP A 267 9.89 13.67 -6.16
N ALA A 268 10.20 12.56 -6.84
CA ALA A 268 11.12 11.56 -6.31
C ALA A 268 12.51 12.14 -6.08
N ALA A 269 13.06 12.89 -7.05
CA ALA A 269 14.37 13.54 -6.93
C ALA A 269 14.39 14.56 -5.78
N ARG A 270 13.38 15.42 -5.71
CA ARG A 270 13.28 16.47 -4.67
C ARG A 270 13.12 15.88 -3.26
N ILE A 271 12.27 14.87 -3.10
CA ILE A 271 12.05 14.24 -1.79
C ILE A 271 13.29 13.46 -1.36
N LEU A 272 13.96 12.78 -2.29
CA LEU A 272 15.21 12.07 -1.99
C LEU A 272 16.30 13.04 -1.53
N GLU A 273 16.44 14.20 -2.18
CA GLU A 273 17.39 15.26 -1.76
C GLU A 273 17.11 15.70 -0.31
N VAL A 274 15.84 15.95 0.04
CA VAL A 274 15.44 16.32 1.40
C VAL A 274 15.73 15.19 2.40
N LYS A 275 15.44 13.93 2.03
CA LYS A 275 15.75 12.75 2.85
C LYS A 275 17.24 12.65 3.16
N LEU A 276 18.08 12.77 2.13
CA LEU A 276 19.54 12.66 2.27
C LEU A 276 20.11 13.83 3.08
N TYR A 277 19.67 15.06 2.82
CA TYR A 277 20.04 16.24 3.60
C TYR A 277 19.67 16.08 5.08
N MET A 278 18.44 15.63 5.38
CA MET A 278 18.01 15.38 6.75
C MET A 278 18.88 14.32 7.43
N ALA A 279 19.16 13.21 6.75
CA ALA A 279 19.98 12.14 7.29
C ALA A 279 21.44 12.61 7.59
N GLU A 280 22.03 13.39 6.70
CA GLU A 280 23.35 13.98 6.90
C GLU A 280 23.37 14.92 8.10
N ARG A 281 22.41 15.84 8.19
CA ARG A 281 22.32 16.79 9.32
C ARG A 281 22.10 16.08 10.66
N LEU A 282 21.26 15.04 10.69
CA LEU A 282 21.07 14.24 11.89
C LEU A 282 22.37 13.54 12.31
N ARG A 283 23.13 12.99 11.34
CA ARG A 283 24.42 12.32 11.60
C ARG A 283 25.48 13.28 12.15
N GLU A 284 25.53 14.51 11.63
CA GLU A 284 26.46 15.54 12.07
C GLU A 284 26.13 16.09 13.46
N THR A 285 24.86 16.18 13.81
CA THR A 285 24.40 16.91 14.99
C THR A 285 24.06 16.01 16.18
N ILE A 286 23.81 14.73 15.96
CA ILE A 286 23.38 13.78 17.00
C ILE A 286 24.36 12.59 17.05
N PRO A 287 25.36 12.63 17.96
CA PRO A 287 26.28 11.51 18.14
C PRO A 287 25.53 10.22 18.51
N GLY A 288 25.81 9.12 17.79
CA GLY A 288 25.21 7.83 18.03
C GLY A 288 23.83 7.61 17.39
N ILE A 289 23.40 8.52 16.52
CA ILE A 289 22.20 8.27 15.70
C ILE A 289 22.44 7.07 14.75
N VAL A 290 21.43 6.24 14.57
CA VAL A 290 21.43 5.13 13.63
C VAL A 290 20.27 5.28 12.65
N PHE A 291 20.39 4.65 11.48
CA PHE A 291 19.29 4.57 10.51
C PHE A 291 18.95 3.10 10.30
N HIS A 292 17.66 2.79 10.37
CA HIS A 292 17.17 1.43 10.23
C HIS A 292 16.84 1.14 8.76
N GLY A 293 16.93 -0.13 8.38
CA GLY A 293 16.76 -0.57 7.01
C GLY A 293 17.94 -0.17 6.13
N ASP A 294 17.73 -0.21 4.82
CA ASP A 294 18.70 0.24 3.82
C ASP A 294 18.44 1.70 3.41
N ALA A 295 18.48 2.59 4.40
CA ALA A 295 18.06 3.98 4.26
C ALA A 295 18.74 4.76 3.12
N PHE A 296 19.95 4.34 2.69
CA PHE A 296 20.78 4.99 1.67
C PHE A 296 20.94 4.16 0.39
N GLY A 297 20.36 2.95 0.33
CA GLY A 297 20.35 2.06 -0.81
C GLY A 297 18.94 1.86 -1.37
N ASP A 298 18.54 0.60 -1.59
CA ASP A 298 17.24 0.25 -2.17
C ASP A 298 16.09 0.47 -1.18
N SER A 299 15.70 1.72 -1.02
CA SER A 299 14.60 2.12 -0.12
C SER A 299 13.74 3.23 -0.68
N LEU A 300 12.51 3.30 -0.19
CA LEU A 300 11.56 4.38 -0.48
C LEU A 300 12.21 5.75 -0.24
N TYR A 301 12.15 6.62 -1.24
CA TYR A 301 12.61 7.99 -1.10
C TYR A 301 11.77 8.79 -0.09
N THR A 302 10.55 8.35 0.21
CA THR A 302 9.60 9.01 1.13
C THR A 302 9.76 8.60 2.59
N VAL A 303 10.61 7.61 2.93
CA VAL A 303 10.76 7.10 4.29
C VAL A 303 12.20 7.24 4.78
N LEU A 304 12.37 7.77 5.98
CA LEU A 304 13.63 7.76 6.73
C LEU A 304 13.31 7.30 8.16
N ASN A 305 13.83 6.13 8.55
CA ASN A 305 13.71 5.63 9.91
C ASN A 305 15.02 5.90 10.66
N ALA A 306 14.93 6.74 11.70
CA ALA A 306 16.08 7.18 12.48
C ALA A 306 15.93 6.73 13.95
N GLY A 307 16.91 5.95 14.44
CA GLY A 307 17.03 5.53 15.82
C GLY A 307 17.88 6.52 16.63
N PHE A 308 17.28 7.20 17.59
CA PHE A 308 17.94 8.16 18.45
C PHE A 308 18.59 7.47 19.64
N PRO A 309 19.76 7.93 20.12
CA PRO A 309 20.36 7.42 21.34
C PRO A 309 19.42 7.54 22.53
N ARG A 310 19.36 6.49 23.34
CA ARG A 310 18.51 6.48 24.55
C ARG A 310 18.99 7.52 25.56
N THR A 311 18.05 8.30 26.08
CA THR A 311 18.22 9.26 27.15
C THR A 311 17.06 9.09 28.13
N GLU A 312 17.12 9.72 29.31
CA GLU A 312 16.01 9.74 30.29
C GLU A 312 14.70 10.35 29.70
N ARG A 313 14.77 11.05 28.56
CA ARG A 313 13.64 11.71 27.91
C ARG A 313 13.20 11.04 26.60
N SER A 314 13.78 9.90 26.25
CA SER A 314 13.49 9.22 24.97
C SER A 314 12.01 8.92 24.80
N ASP A 315 11.31 8.50 25.86
CA ASP A 315 9.87 8.18 25.84
C ASP A 315 8.99 9.40 25.52
N MET A 316 9.53 10.61 25.68
CA MET A 316 8.84 11.87 25.40
C MET A 316 9.25 12.49 24.05
N LEU A 317 10.06 11.80 23.25
CA LEU A 317 10.62 12.38 22.01
C LEU A 317 9.53 12.82 21.03
N LEU A 318 8.59 11.92 20.71
CA LEU A 318 7.49 12.23 19.78
C LEU A 318 6.59 13.34 20.30
N PHE A 319 6.28 13.33 21.59
CA PHE A 319 5.49 14.36 22.24
C PHE A 319 6.21 15.72 22.19
N ASN A 320 7.53 15.76 22.42
CA ASN A 320 8.31 16.98 22.32
C ASN A 320 8.39 17.51 20.88
N LEU A 321 8.48 16.63 19.88
CA LEU A 321 8.42 17.01 18.47
C LEU A 321 7.07 17.64 18.12
N ASP A 322 5.96 17.02 18.54
CA ASP A 322 4.61 17.55 18.30
C ASP A 322 4.38 18.93 18.96
N ILE A 323 4.85 19.14 20.20
CA ILE A 323 4.80 20.47 20.86
C ILE A 323 5.57 21.52 20.05
N ASN A 324 6.66 21.12 19.37
CA ASN A 324 7.44 21.97 18.48
C ASN A 324 6.92 21.99 17.04
N ASN A 325 5.68 21.55 16.81
CA ASN A 325 5.01 21.50 15.51
C ASN A 325 5.67 20.59 14.46
N VAL A 326 6.38 19.56 14.87
CA VAL A 326 6.92 18.51 13.99
C VAL A 326 6.12 17.25 14.19
N CYS A 327 5.33 16.87 13.17
CA CYS A 327 4.49 15.67 13.17
C CYS A 327 5.26 14.51 12.53
N CYS A 328 5.59 13.50 13.32
CA CYS A 328 6.18 12.23 12.86
C CYS A 328 5.67 11.09 13.74
N SER A 329 5.83 9.85 13.29
CA SER A 329 5.47 8.65 14.05
C SER A 329 6.73 7.91 14.53
N GLY A 330 6.57 7.07 15.54
CA GLY A 330 7.59 6.14 16.02
C GLY A 330 7.11 4.70 15.79
N GLY A 331 7.91 3.88 15.09
CA GLY A 331 7.49 2.54 14.71
C GLY A 331 6.34 2.57 13.70
N SER A 332 5.45 1.57 13.75
CA SER A 332 4.29 1.51 12.88
C SER A 332 3.35 2.70 13.11
N ALA A 333 3.17 3.53 12.08
CA ALA A 333 2.24 4.67 12.10
C ALA A 333 0.78 4.24 12.40
N CYS A 334 0.44 2.98 12.14
CA CYS A 334 -0.89 2.41 12.40
C CYS A 334 -1.07 1.95 13.86
N SER A 335 0.01 1.78 14.63
CA SER A 335 -0.01 1.30 16.02
C SER A 335 0.37 2.36 17.05
N SER A 336 0.62 3.61 16.63
CA SER A 336 1.03 4.71 17.51
C SER A 336 -0.01 5.14 18.57
N GLY A 337 -1.15 4.48 18.65
CA GLY A 337 -2.13 4.61 19.72
C GLY A 337 -2.13 3.47 20.76
N ALA A 338 -1.33 2.44 20.55
CA ALA A 338 -1.12 1.37 21.51
C ALA A 338 0.37 1.30 21.83
N ASP A 339 0.73 1.48 23.09
CA ASP A 339 2.09 1.34 23.65
C ASP A 339 2.60 -0.12 23.53
N ILE A 340 2.71 -0.63 22.34
CA ILE A 340 3.33 -1.92 22.06
C ILE A 340 4.49 -1.64 21.11
N GLY A 341 5.69 -1.49 21.71
CA GLY A 341 6.91 -1.46 20.94
C GLY A 341 7.03 -2.69 20.04
N SER A 342 7.25 -2.48 18.76
CA SER A 342 7.60 -3.52 17.79
C SER A 342 9.02 -3.99 18.01
#